data_6f7a1742a4c7c17d32445a34c1520ee4
#
_entry.id   6f7a1742a4c7c17d32445a34c1520ee4
#
_cell.length_a   1.000
_cell.length_b   1.000
_cell.length_c   1.000
_cell.angle_alpha   90.00
_cell.angle_beta   90.00
_cell.angle_gamma   90.00
#
_symmetry.space_group_name_H-M   'P 1'
#
loop_
_entity.id
_entity.type
_entity.pdbx_description
1 polymer ?
#
loop_
_entity_poly.entity_id
_entity_poly.type
_entity_poly.pdbx_seq_one_letter_code
_entity_poly.pdbx_strand_id
1 'polypeptide(L)'
;MQFQTWDNPMGTDGFEFIEYAAPDPAAMGALFERMGFMPIARHRHKNVVLYRQGGINFIVNAEPDSFAQRFARLHGPSICAIAFRVQDVRVAYERAQSLGAWAYAGTAGPGELNIPAIKGIGDSLIYLVDK
;
A
#
# COMPACT_ATOMS: atom_id res chain seq x y z
N MET A 1 -32.25 1.90 17.66
CA MET A 1 -31.71 1.49 16.36
C MET A 1 -30.91 0.21 16.55
N GLN A 2 -31.28 -0.83 15.82
CA GLN A 2 -30.51 -2.09 15.87
C GLN A 2 -29.51 -2.10 14.73
N PHE A 3 -28.25 -2.37 15.06
CA PHE A 3 -27.21 -2.55 14.06
C PHE A 3 -27.12 -4.03 13.72
N GLN A 4 -27.13 -4.35 12.44
CA GLN A 4 -26.82 -5.69 11.98
C GLN A 4 -25.31 -5.85 11.94
N THR A 5 -24.82 -6.92 12.54
CA THR A 5 -23.41 -7.29 12.37
C THR A 5 -23.27 -7.93 10.99
N TRP A 6 -22.28 -7.47 10.25
CA TRP A 6 -21.92 -8.06 8.96
C TRP A 6 -20.83 -9.09 9.17
N ASP A 7 -20.96 -10.20 8.49
CA ASP A 7 -19.84 -11.12 8.39
C ASP A 7 -18.66 -10.39 7.75
N ASN A 8 -17.45 -10.78 8.15
CA ASN A 8 -16.22 -10.22 7.60
C ASN A 8 -15.51 -11.29 6.76
N PRO A 9 -16.05 -11.63 5.58
CA PRO A 9 -15.54 -12.76 4.80
C PRO A 9 -14.14 -12.55 4.25
N MET A 10 -13.72 -11.30 4.07
CA MET A 10 -12.34 -10.98 3.68
C MET A 10 -11.37 -11.06 4.85
N GLY A 11 -11.86 -11.10 6.08
CA GLY A 11 -11.02 -11.09 7.28
C GLY A 11 -10.23 -9.81 7.44
N THR A 12 -10.76 -8.67 7.00
CA THR A 12 -10.05 -7.38 7.10
C THR A 12 -9.90 -6.95 8.55
N ASP A 13 -8.73 -6.43 8.89
CA ASP A 13 -8.36 -6.01 10.24
C ASP A 13 -7.54 -4.71 10.19
N GLY A 14 -8.08 -3.71 9.51
CA GLY A 14 -7.48 -2.39 9.43
C GLY A 14 -6.49 -2.23 8.28
N PHE A 15 -5.81 -1.10 8.31
CA PHE A 15 -4.80 -0.73 7.31
C PHE A 15 -3.41 -1.17 7.77
N GLU A 16 -2.63 -1.74 6.86
CA GLU A 16 -1.23 -2.05 7.13
C GLU A 16 -0.33 -0.87 6.77
N PHE A 17 -0.51 -0.31 5.58
CA PHE A 17 0.20 0.90 5.16
C PHE A 17 -0.53 1.63 4.03
N ILE A 18 -0.15 2.88 3.83
CA ILE A 18 -0.54 3.70 2.68
C ILE A 18 0.74 4.03 1.91
N GLU A 19 0.76 3.77 0.61
CA GLU A 19 1.91 4.05 -0.25
C GLU A 19 1.65 5.30 -1.08
N TYR A 20 2.59 6.24 -1.02
CA TYR A 20 2.55 7.50 -1.76
C TYR A 20 3.53 7.47 -2.91
N ALA A 21 3.06 7.94 -4.05
CA ALA A 21 3.88 8.26 -5.20
C ALA A 21 4.23 9.75 -5.16
N ALA A 22 5.50 10.07 -5.28
CA ALA A 22 5.96 11.45 -5.18
C ALA A 22 7.04 11.74 -6.22
N PRO A 23 6.84 12.73 -7.11
CA PRO A 23 7.91 13.23 -7.96
C PRO A 23 9.05 13.85 -7.16
N ASP A 24 8.72 14.47 -6.02
CA ASP A 24 9.68 15.06 -5.09
C ASP A 24 9.53 14.40 -3.71
N PRO A 25 10.25 13.30 -3.46
CA PRO A 25 10.11 12.57 -2.20
C PRO A 25 10.60 13.38 -0.99
N ALA A 26 11.56 14.27 -1.18
CA ALA A 26 12.05 15.11 -0.08
C ALA A 26 10.99 16.09 0.41
N ALA A 27 10.25 16.70 -0.51
CA ALA A 27 9.15 17.61 -0.16
C ALA A 27 8.01 16.87 0.55
N MET A 28 7.66 15.68 0.09
CA MET A 28 6.62 14.88 0.73
C MET A 28 7.06 14.41 2.12
N GLY A 29 8.31 13.98 2.28
CA GLY A 29 8.86 13.60 3.58
C GLY A 29 8.85 14.75 4.57
N ALA A 30 9.21 15.95 4.13
CA ALA A 30 9.17 17.15 4.95
C ALA A 30 7.75 17.47 5.42
N LEU A 31 6.75 17.28 4.54
CA LEU A 31 5.34 17.44 4.90
C LEU A 31 4.93 16.43 5.98
N PHE A 32 5.31 15.17 5.83
CA PHE A 32 5.00 14.13 6.80
C PHE A 32 5.64 14.42 8.16
N GLU A 33 6.88 14.88 8.19
CA GLU A 33 7.54 15.26 9.43
C GLU A 33 6.84 16.42 10.13
N ARG A 34 6.34 17.40 9.39
CA ARG A 34 5.53 18.49 9.96
C ARG A 34 4.21 17.99 10.54
N MET A 35 3.67 16.89 10.02
CA MET A 35 2.45 16.26 10.53
C MET A 35 2.73 15.33 11.72
N GLY A 36 3.98 15.15 12.11
CA GLY A 36 4.36 14.32 13.26
C GLY A 36 4.81 12.91 12.91
N PHE A 37 5.00 12.60 11.64
CA PHE A 37 5.56 11.32 11.21
C PHE A 37 7.07 11.36 11.27
N MET A 38 7.67 10.21 11.57
CA MET A 38 9.12 10.06 11.63
C MET A 38 9.58 9.03 10.60
N PRO A 39 10.67 9.31 9.86
CA PRO A 39 11.26 8.28 9.01
C PRO A 39 11.92 7.22 9.89
N ILE A 40 11.48 5.98 9.79
CA ILE A 40 11.95 4.90 10.68
C ILE A 40 12.68 3.80 9.93
N ALA A 41 12.52 3.70 8.62
CA ALA A 41 13.16 2.65 7.83
C ALA A 41 13.33 3.10 6.38
N ARG A 42 14.39 2.59 5.77
CA ARG A 42 14.68 2.78 4.36
C ARG A 42 14.98 1.43 3.74
N HIS A 43 14.45 1.18 2.55
CA HIS A 43 14.75 -0.04 1.82
C HIS A 43 16.25 -0.12 1.49
N ARG A 44 16.82 -1.33 1.57
CA ARG A 44 18.27 -1.52 1.36
C ARG A 44 18.72 -1.21 -0.06
N HIS A 45 17.89 -1.50 -1.05
CA HIS A 45 18.27 -1.46 -2.47
C HIS A 45 17.42 -0.51 -3.31
N LYS A 46 16.30 -0.02 -2.76
CA LYS A 46 15.37 0.85 -3.48
C LYS A 46 15.18 2.16 -2.74
N ASN A 47 14.82 3.20 -3.47
CA ASN A 47 14.52 4.50 -2.87
C ASN A 47 13.09 4.51 -2.32
N VAL A 48 12.91 3.80 -1.20
CA VAL A 48 11.63 3.65 -0.50
C VAL A 48 11.86 3.91 0.98
N VAL A 49 11.07 4.81 1.54
CA VAL A 49 11.18 5.22 2.95
C VAL A 49 9.86 4.99 3.66
N LEU A 50 9.92 4.43 4.86
CA LEU A 50 8.76 4.24 5.74
C LEU A 50 8.73 5.34 6.79
N TYR A 51 7.62 6.06 6.85
CA TYR A 51 7.31 7.04 7.88
C TYR A 51 6.25 6.49 8.81
N ARG A 52 6.38 6.74 10.11
CA ARG A 52 5.43 6.21 11.11
C ARG A 52 5.04 7.26 12.12
N GLN A 53 3.77 7.23 12.49
CA GLN A 53 3.23 7.94 13.65
C GLN A 53 2.26 7.01 14.36
N GLY A 54 2.61 6.58 15.60
CA GLY A 54 1.83 5.57 16.30
C GLY A 54 1.73 4.28 15.49
N GLY A 55 0.52 3.82 15.22
CA GLY A 55 0.26 2.65 14.40
C GLY A 55 0.07 2.95 12.91
N ILE A 56 0.27 4.19 12.47
CA ILE A 56 0.04 4.61 11.09
C ILE A 56 1.35 4.56 10.32
N ASN A 57 1.37 3.83 9.21
CA ASN A 57 2.54 3.66 8.35
C ASN A 57 2.30 4.30 7.00
N PHE A 58 3.16 5.23 6.60
CA PHE A 58 3.19 5.83 5.28
C PHE A 58 4.48 5.43 4.57
N ILE A 59 4.36 4.95 3.36
CA ILE A 59 5.50 4.59 2.52
C ILE A 59 5.60 5.60 1.39
N VAL A 60 6.80 6.19 1.21
CA VAL A 60 7.12 7.01 0.04
C VAL A 60 8.00 6.18 -0.86
N ASN A 61 7.50 5.87 -2.05
CA ASN A 61 8.23 5.11 -3.05
C ASN A 61 8.68 6.02 -4.18
N ALA A 62 9.97 6.33 -4.19
CA ALA A 62 10.61 7.17 -5.19
C ALA A 62 11.55 6.36 -6.10
N GLU A 63 11.42 5.05 -6.09
CA GLU A 63 12.25 4.19 -6.93
C GLU A 63 11.98 4.43 -8.42
N PRO A 64 13.02 4.73 -9.23
CA PRO A 64 12.85 4.89 -10.67
C PRO A 64 12.25 3.62 -11.30
N ASP A 65 11.41 3.80 -12.31
CA ASP A 65 10.76 2.73 -13.07
C ASP A 65 9.82 1.83 -12.24
N SER A 66 9.50 2.25 -11.01
CA SER A 66 8.51 1.58 -10.18
C SER A 66 7.09 1.92 -10.61
N PHE A 67 6.14 1.10 -10.17
CA PHE A 67 4.71 1.39 -10.30
C PHE A 67 4.38 2.79 -9.74
N ALA A 68 4.92 3.12 -8.56
CA ALA A 68 4.67 4.39 -7.89
C ALA A 68 5.12 5.58 -8.76
N GLN A 69 6.30 5.48 -9.37
CA GLN A 69 6.79 6.56 -10.23
C GLN A 69 6.00 6.69 -11.52
N ARG A 70 5.56 5.59 -12.11
CA ARG A 70 4.64 5.65 -13.27
C ARG A 70 3.32 6.30 -12.88
N PHE A 71 2.79 5.98 -11.71
CA PHE A 71 1.57 6.57 -11.18
C PHE A 71 1.76 8.07 -10.93
N ALA A 72 2.89 8.48 -10.36
CA ALA A 72 3.22 9.88 -10.12
C ALA A 72 3.28 10.70 -11.41
N ARG A 73 3.80 10.13 -12.48
CA ARG A 73 3.85 10.82 -13.79
C ARG A 73 2.47 11.11 -14.36
N LEU A 74 1.49 10.24 -14.08
CA LEU A 74 0.13 10.40 -14.56
C LEU A 74 -0.75 11.26 -13.66
N HIS A 75 -0.53 11.18 -12.34
CA HIS A 75 -1.44 11.74 -11.34
C HIS A 75 -0.79 12.79 -10.43
N GLY A 76 0.53 12.97 -10.50
CA GLY A 76 1.27 13.82 -9.56
C GLY A 76 1.41 13.17 -8.18
N PRO A 77 1.77 13.96 -7.14
CA PRO A 77 1.86 13.43 -5.77
C PRO A 77 0.51 12.89 -5.32
N SER A 78 0.46 11.63 -4.94
CA SER A 78 -0.81 10.97 -4.66
C SER A 78 -0.62 9.64 -3.93
N ILE A 79 -1.71 9.11 -3.40
CA ILE A 79 -1.76 7.74 -2.88
C ILE A 79 -1.87 6.80 -4.07
N CYS A 80 -0.89 5.93 -4.27
CA CYS A 80 -0.90 4.98 -5.37
C CYS A 80 -1.31 3.57 -4.93
N ALA A 81 -1.22 3.26 -3.63
CA ALA A 81 -1.60 1.96 -3.11
C ALA A 81 -2.03 2.06 -1.65
N ILE A 82 -2.95 1.17 -1.28
CA ILE A 82 -3.41 0.99 0.09
C ILE A 82 -3.24 -0.49 0.43
N ALA A 83 -2.67 -0.78 1.59
CA ALA A 83 -2.56 -2.15 2.07
C ALA A 83 -3.53 -2.39 3.22
N PHE A 84 -4.40 -3.38 3.06
CA PHE A 84 -5.28 -3.85 4.11
C PHE A 84 -4.64 -5.04 4.81
N ARG A 85 -4.68 -5.02 6.14
CA ARG A 85 -4.36 -6.18 6.94
C ARG A 85 -5.53 -7.14 6.92
N VAL A 86 -5.26 -8.42 6.65
CA VAL A 86 -6.27 -9.49 6.61
C VAL A 86 -5.80 -10.66 7.46
N GLN A 87 -6.73 -11.52 7.87
CA GLN A 87 -6.41 -12.68 8.69
C GLN A 87 -5.68 -13.76 7.90
N ASP A 88 -6.10 -13.98 6.64
CA ASP A 88 -5.50 -14.96 5.73
C ASP A 88 -5.50 -14.38 4.32
N VAL A 89 -4.32 -14.08 3.82
CA VAL A 89 -4.16 -13.40 2.53
C VAL A 89 -4.65 -14.26 1.36
N ARG A 90 -4.47 -15.57 1.44
CA ARG A 90 -4.92 -16.47 0.38
C ARG A 90 -6.45 -16.47 0.27
N VAL A 91 -7.13 -16.58 1.40
CA VAL A 91 -8.60 -16.56 1.45
C VAL A 91 -9.13 -15.21 0.93
N ALA A 92 -8.57 -14.11 1.40
CA ALA A 92 -8.99 -12.78 0.98
C ALA A 92 -8.75 -12.55 -0.52
N TYR A 93 -7.59 -12.94 -1.02
CA TYR A 93 -7.22 -12.76 -2.42
C TYR A 93 -8.11 -13.59 -3.36
N GLU A 94 -8.32 -14.87 -3.04
CA GLU A 94 -9.20 -15.75 -3.81
C GLU A 94 -10.64 -15.24 -3.82
N ARG A 95 -11.12 -14.75 -2.67
CA ARG A 95 -12.47 -14.19 -2.59
C ARG A 95 -12.60 -12.94 -3.44
N ALA A 96 -11.64 -12.02 -3.36
CA ALA A 96 -11.66 -10.80 -4.17
C ALA A 96 -11.74 -11.13 -5.67
N GLN A 97 -10.93 -12.08 -6.13
CA GLN A 97 -10.95 -12.50 -7.53
C GLN A 97 -12.25 -13.18 -7.91
N SER A 98 -12.84 -13.98 -7.03
CA SER A 98 -14.14 -14.64 -7.28
C SER A 98 -15.29 -13.64 -7.45
N LEU A 99 -15.13 -12.44 -6.87
CA LEU A 99 -16.11 -11.35 -6.98
C LEU A 99 -15.76 -10.36 -8.11
N GLY A 100 -14.76 -10.66 -8.92
CA GLY A 100 -14.43 -9.90 -10.12
C GLY A 100 -13.26 -8.95 -9.99
N ALA A 101 -12.52 -8.97 -8.88
CA ALA A 101 -11.31 -8.16 -8.75
C ALA A 101 -10.22 -8.64 -9.71
N TRP A 102 -9.47 -7.68 -10.27
CA TRP A 102 -8.38 -7.97 -11.20
C TRP A 102 -7.07 -8.05 -10.44
N ALA A 103 -6.39 -9.19 -10.60
CA ALA A 103 -5.08 -9.38 -10.02
C ALA A 103 -4.05 -8.44 -10.67
N TYR A 104 -3.14 -7.93 -9.86
CA TYR A 104 -1.96 -7.21 -10.34
C TYR A 104 -0.73 -8.10 -10.12
N ALA A 105 -0.02 -8.40 -11.21
CA ALA A 105 1.22 -9.16 -11.13
C ALA A 105 2.40 -8.19 -11.20
N GLY A 106 3.00 -7.93 -10.03
CA GLY A 106 4.27 -7.23 -9.94
C GLY A 106 5.42 -8.22 -9.83
N THR A 107 6.63 -7.73 -10.05
CA THR A 107 7.85 -8.53 -9.83
C THR A 107 8.47 -8.17 -8.49
N ALA A 108 8.62 -9.16 -7.61
CA ALA A 108 9.42 -9.00 -6.40
C ALA A 108 10.90 -9.22 -6.73
N GLY A 109 11.76 -8.36 -6.20
CA GLY A 109 13.20 -8.54 -6.30
C GLY A 109 13.71 -9.62 -5.35
N PRO A 110 15.00 -9.99 -5.44
CA PRO A 110 15.59 -10.95 -4.52
C PRO A 110 15.48 -10.50 -3.06
N GLY A 111 14.98 -11.36 -2.19
CA GLY A 111 14.80 -11.07 -0.78
C GLY A 111 13.59 -10.22 -0.44
N GLU A 112 12.78 -9.85 -1.42
CA GLU A 112 11.55 -9.10 -1.21
C GLU A 112 10.36 -10.03 -1.05
N LEU A 113 9.39 -9.62 -0.23
CA LEU A 113 8.13 -10.34 -0.09
C LEU A 113 7.26 -10.13 -1.31
N ASN A 114 6.67 -11.21 -1.80
CA ASN A 114 5.67 -11.13 -2.86
C ASN A 114 4.30 -10.89 -2.23
N ILE A 115 3.88 -9.63 -2.20
CA ILE A 115 2.61 -9.23 -1.59
C ILE A 115 1.53 -9.24 -2.68
N PRO A 116 0.46 -10.05 -2.51
CA PRO A 116 -0.64 -10.07 -3.46
C PRO A 116 -1.33 -8.72 -3.55
N ALA A 117 -1.68 -8.31 -4.76
CA ALA A 117 -2.37 -7.05 -5.00
C ALA A 117 -3.48 -7.23 -6.03
N ILE A 118 -4.52 -6.43 -5.89
CA ILE A 118 -5.59 -6.27 -6.87
C ILE A 118 -5.62 -4.84 -7.35
N LYS A 119 -6.19 -4.61 -8.53
CA LYS A 119 -6.36 -3.27 -9.06
C LYS A 119 -7.47 -2.52 -8.35
N GLY A 120 -7.18 -1.29 -7.94
CA GLY A 120 -8.15 -0.36 -7.41
C GLY A 120 -8.59 0.65 -8.46
N ILE A 121 -9.27 1.69 -8.00
CA ILE A 121 -9.75 2.76 -8.88
C ILE A 121 -8.57 3.57 -9.42
N GLY A 122 -8.66 4.01 -10.68
CA GLY A 122 -7.67 4.92 -11.28
C GLY A 122 -6.27 4.33 -11.38
N ASP A 123 -6.15 3.05 -11.61
CA ASP A 123 -4.88 2.31 -11.69
C ASP A 123 -4.12 2.22 -10.37
N SER A 124 -4.73 2.59 -9.25
CA SER A 124 -4.16 2.35 -7.93
C SER A 124 -4.13 0.85 -7.59
N LEU A 125 -3.36 0.50 -6.58
CA LEU A 125 -3.27 -0.89 -6.12
C LEU A 125 -3.85 -1.05 -4.71
N ILE A 126 -4.41 -2.21 -4.46
CA ILE A 126 -4.83 -2.65 -3.14
C ILE A 126 -4.04 -3.90 -2.79
N TYR A 127 -3.16 -3.78 -1.79
CA TYR A 127 -2.41 -4.92 -1.27
C TYR A 127 -3.18 -5.60 -0.15
N LEU A 128 -3.02 -6.92 -0.05
CA LEU A 128 -3.56 -7.71 1.05
C LEU A 128 -2.38 -8.31 1.80
N VAL A 129 -2.32 -8.04 3.10
CA VAL A 129 -1.17 -8.42 3.93
C VAL A 129 -1.66 -9.17 5.16
N ASP A 130 -1.10 -10.34 5.42
CA ASP A 130 -1.24 -11.02 6.71
C ASP A 130 0.12 -11.08 7.40
N LYS A 131 0.19 -11.69 8.52
CA LYS A 131 1.45 -11.80 9.28
C LYS A 131 2.38 -12.83 8.68
#